data_2ffe751b4b36ea28c273dfecee5dacbd
#
_entry.id   2ffe751b4b36ea28c273dfecee5dacbd
#
_cell.length_a   1.000
_cell.length_b   1.000
_cell.length_c   1.000
_cell.angle_alpha   90.00
_cell.angle_beta   90.00
_cell.angle_gamma   90.00
#
_symmetry.space_group_name_H-M   'P 1'
#
loop_
_entity.id
_entity.type
_entity.pdbx_description
1 polymer ?
#
loop_
_entity_poly.entity_id
_entity_poly.type
_entity_poly.pdbx_seq_one_letter_code
_entity_poly.pdbx_strand_id
1 'polypeptide(L)'
;SVVHGPYSTAQWMYQDSEEFFNDNLNTYSYDPAKAVEVLEADGWTLDAEGNEYSGTGLRYKEVTAEEAGDYALNVTLADGRILMPLHIMWASSENNPVSALLATMLANGKQTADAGMQIEQTTMTFSELLNWIYRDTSVGDQYGVFTYGMFNLATGFADVYDYAYNFASDPESEYVKMGYNQNYIFDKELDDLSMDMVYKSAPGDDATFLDYFQKFIVRWNALLPEIPLYCNDYHTFFPSWLKNYNESSLWDFQKAIVYASIDGAQ
;
A
#
# COMPACT_ATOMS: atom_id res chain seq x y z
N SER A 1 -0.83 -2.15 16.35
CA SER A 1 -0.42 -0.73 16.26
C SER A 1 -0.81 -0.17 14.89
N VAL A 2 -1.24 1.10 14.84
CA VAL A 2 -1.48 1.82 13.58
C VAL A 2 -0.13 2.25 13.01
N VAL A 3 0.02 2.16 11.69
CA VAL A 3 1.23 2.58 10.97
C VAL A 3 0.86 3.58 9.87
N HIS A 4 1.79 4.46 9.51
CA HIS A 4 1.61 5.51 8.52
C HIS A 4 2.60 5.41 7.35
N GLY A 5 3.24 4.25 7.22
CA GLY A 5 4.23 3.95 6.19
C GLY A 5 4.49 2.45 6.06
N PRO A 6 5.31 2.05 5.09
CA PRO A 6 5.64 0.65 4.81
C PRO A 6 6.76 0.16 5.74
N TYR A 7 6.54 0.11 7.04
CA TYR A 7 7.49 -0.31 8.06
C TYR A 7 6.84 -1.12 9.18
N SER A 8 7.66 -1.86 9.92
CA SER A 8 7.27 -2.47 11.20
C SER A 8 7.71 -1.57 12.36
N THR A 9 6.86 -1.45 13.37
CA THR A 9 7.19 -0.72 14.62
C THR A 9 8.32 -1.38 15.43
N ALA A 10 8.69 -2.62 15.09
CA ALA A 10 9.81 -3.33 15.70
C ALA A 10 11.18 -3.00 15.06
N GLN A 11 11.18 -2.37 13.87
CA GLN A 11 12.43 -1.99 13.19
C GLN A 11 13.11 -0.83 13.88
N TRP A 12 14.46 -0.91 13.99
CA TRP A 12 15.27 0.13 14.66
C TRP A 12 15.11 1.51 13.98
N MET A 13 15.06 1.53 12.64
CA MET A 13 14.92 2.78 11.90
C MET A 13 13.58 3.48 12.16
N TYR A 14 12.50 2.73 12.43
CA TYR A 14 11.25 3.31 12.90
C TYR A 14 11.40 3.85 14.32
N GLN A 15 11.96 3.06 15.24
CA GLN A 15 12.12 3.45 16.64
C GLN A 15 12.95 4.72 16.79
N ASP A 16 14.03 4.85 16.01
CA ASP A 16 14.88 6.04 15.99
C ASP A 16 14.27 7.23 15.23
N SER A 17 13.17 7.00 14.49
CA SER A 17 12.45 8.02 13.72
C SER A 17 11.06 8.36 14.27
N GLU A 18 10.60 7.74 15.36
CA GLU A 18 9.22 7.87 15.82
C GLU A 18 8.82 9.32 16.11
N GLU A 19 9.68 10.09 16.80
CA GLU A 19 9.45 11.51 17.08
C GLU A 19 9.40 12.33 15.78
N PHE A 20 10.31 12.07 14.85
CA PHE A 20 10.32 12.71 13.54
C PHE A 20 9.04 12.42 12.73
N PHE A 21 8.56 11.18 12.75
CA PHE A 21 7.35 10.79 12.03
C PHE A 21 6.08 11.38 12.64
N ASN A 22 6.00 11.50 13.95
CA ASN A 22 4.89 12.16 14.63
C ASN A 22 4.70 13.61 14.17
N ASP A 23 5.79 14.30 13.85
CA ASP A 23 5.77 15.71 13.44
C ASP A 23 5.61 15.89 11.91
N ASN A 24 5.98 14.89 11.10
CA ASN A 24 6.14 15.08 9.65
C ASN A 24 5.22 14.21 8.79
N LEU A 25 4.52 13.22 9.34
CA LEU A 25 3.61 12.38 8.56
C LEU A 25 2.16 12.86 8.63
N ASN A 26 1.45 12.76 7.50
CA ASN A 26 0.01 12.89 7.49
C ASN A 26 -0.62 11.67 8.15
N THR A 27 -1.54 11.88 9.08
CA THR A 27 -2.26 10.80 9.77
C THR A 27 -3.54 10.39 9.06
N TYR A 28 -3.97 11.15 8.04
CA TYR A 28 -5.17 10.88 7.23
C TYR A 28 -6.39 10.51 8.08
N SER A 29 -6.71 11.36 9.03
CA SER A 29 -7.91 11.20 9.87
C SER A 29 -9.18 11.16 9.02
N TYR A 30 -10.20 10.45 9.50
CA TYR A 30 -11.49 10.37 8.81
C TYR A 30 -12.10 11.76 8.65
N ASP A 31 -12.13 12.25 7.41
CA ASP A 31 -12.71 13.54 7.04
C ASP A 31 -13.35 13.47 5.64
N PRO A 32 -14.67 13.15 5.57
CA PRO A 32 -15.38 13.07 4.29
C PRO A 32 -15.42 14.38 3.51
N ALA A 33 -15.43 15.53 4.21
CA ALA A 33 -15.44 16.83 3.54
C ALA A 33 -14.11 17.07 2.83
N LYS A 34 -12.99 16.74 3.50
CA LYS A 34 -11.67 16.83 2.90
C LYS A 34 -11.49 15.85 1.74
N ALA A 35 -12.07 14.66 1.83
CA ALA A 35 -12.06 13.70 0.72
C ALA A 35 -12.74 14.28 -0.53
N VAL A 36 -13.89 14.92 -0.37
CA VAL A 36 -14.61 15.61 -1.46
C VAL A 36 -13.76 16.72 -2.06
N GLU A 37 -13.15 17.58 -1.23
CA GLU A 37 -12.24 18.64 -1.72
C GLU A 37 -11.09 18.09 -2.57
N VAL A 38 -10.46 17.00 -2.14
CA VAL A 38 -9.35 16.37 -2.88
C VAL A 38 -9.83 15.79 -4.21
N LEU A 39 -10.98 15.10 -4.21
CA LEU A 39 -11.59 14.57 -5.43
C LEU A 39 -11.92 15.68 -6.44
N GLU A 40 -12.52 16.76 -5.98
CA GLU A 40 -12.89 17.89 -6.83
C GLU A 40 -11.64 18.62 -7.37
N ALA A 41 -10.62 18.79 -6.55
CA ALA A 41 -9.35 19.38 -6.97
C ALA A 41 -8.62 18.55 -8.04
N ASP A 42 -8.80 17.22 -8.02
CA ASP A 42 -8.26 16.31 -9.04
C ASP A 42 -9.19 16.13 -10.27
N GLY A 43 -10.33 16.81 -10.32
CA GLY A 43 -11.22 16.84 -11.48
C GLY A 43 -12.34 15.80 -11.48
N TRP A 44 -12.59 15.11 -10.36
CA TRP A 44 -13.74 14.21 -10.19
C TRP A 44 -15.04 14.99 -9.94
N THR A 45 -15.47 15.76 -10.94
CA THR A 45 -16.53 16.77 -10.82
C THR A 45 -17.73 16.52 -11.73
N LEU A 46 -17.74 15.41 -12.49
CA LEU A 46 -18.76 15.12 -13.48
C LEU A 46 -19.67 13.96 -13.06
N ASP A 47 -20.85 13.88 -13.68
CA ASP A 47 -21.73 12.72 -13.68
C ASP A 47 -21.50 11.82 -14.92
N ALA A 48 -22.27 10.75 -15.07
CA ALA A 48 -22.14 9.78 -16.18
C ALA A 48 -22.47 10.38 -17.56
N GLU A 49 -23.21 11.46 -17.60
CA GLU A 49 -23.60 12.20 -18.81
C GLU A 49 -22.62 13.34 -19.14
N GLY A 50 -21.62 13.55 -18.28
CA GLY A 50 -20.62 14.61 -18.43
C GLY A 50 -21.08 15.99 -18.00
N ASN A 51 -22.15 16.08 -17.20
CA ASN A 51 -22.58 17.29 -16.53
C ASN A 51 -21.90 17.45 -15.17
N GLU A 52 -22.08 18.60 -14.52
CA GLU A 52 -21.60 18.83 -13.17
C GLU A 52 -22.23 17.82 -12.18
N TYR A 53 -21.40 17.22 -11.32
CA TYR A 53 -21.84 16.24 -10.33
C TYR A 53 -22.83 16.84 -9.32
N SER A 54 -24.01 16.24 -9.22
CA SER A 54 -25.12 16.75 -8.40
C SER A 54 -25.09 16.30 -6.93
N GLY A 55 -24.08 15.58 -6.49
CA GLY A 55 -24.00 15.03 -5.13
C GLY A 55 -24.62 13.63 -4.98
N THR A 56 -25.02 12.98 -6.07
CA THR A 56 -25.60 11.63 -6.04
C THR A 56 -25.06 10.75 -7.15
N GLY A 57 -24.91 9.45 -6.90
CA GLY A 57 -24.34 8.50 -7.84
C GLY A 57 -22.80 8.51 -7.83
N LEU A 58 -22.20 8.05 -8.93
CA LEU A 58 -20.74 8.05 -9.09
C LEU A 58 -20.24 9.39 -9.62
N ARG A 59 -19.05 9.77 -9.16
CA ARG A 59 -18.26 10.83 -9.79
C ARG A 59 -17.55 10.30 -11.00
N TYR A 60 -17.37 11.16 -11.99
CA TYR A 60 -16.57 10.92 -13.17
C TYR A 60 -15.56 12.04 -13.36
N LYS A 61 -14.46 11.69 -14.04
CA LYS A 61 -13.40 12.61 -14.47
C LYS A 61 -13.22 12.48 -15.96
N GLU A 62 -13.16 13.60 -16.67
CA GLU A 62 -12.77 13.59 -18.08
C GLU A 62 -11.28 13.29 -18.19
N VAL A 63 -10.94 12.32 -19.03
CA VAL A 63 -9.55 11.82 -19.23
C VAL A 63 -9.20 11.80 -20.71
N THR A 64 -7.91 11.87 -21.00
CA THR A 64 -7.38 11.63 -22.35
C THR A 64 -7.47 10.15 -22.72
N ALA A 65 -7.34 9.83 -24.00
CA ALA A 65 -7.30 8.42 -24.45
C ALA A 65 -6.09 7.65 -23.86
N GLU A 66 -5.00 8.34 -23.58
CA GLU A 66 -3.81 7.76 -22.95
C GLU A 66 -4.08 7.43 -21.47
N GLU A 67 -4.67 8.35 -20.72
CA GLU A 67 -5.05 8.14 -19.31
C GLU A 67 -6.17 7.10 -19.18
N ALA A 68 -7.12 7.06 -20.11
CA ALA A 68 -8.20 6.07 -20.14
C ALA A 68 -7.67 4.64 -20.25
N GLY A 69 -6.62 4.44 -21.05
CA GLY A 69 -6.06 3.13 -21.33
C GLY A 69 -7.13 2.10 -21.69
N ASP A 70 -6.95 0.88 -21.24
CA ASP A 70 -7.89 -0.24 -21.47
C ASP A 70 -8.91 -0.43 -20.33
N TYR A 71 -9.13 0.59 -19.50
CA TYR A 71 -10.06 0.47 -18.38
C TYR A 71 -11.50 0.28 -18.86
N ALA A 72 -12.06 -0.91 -18.61
CA ALA A 72 -13.31 -1.38 -19.21
C ALA A 72 -14.57 -0.57 -18.77
N LEU A 73 -14.49 0.20 -17.68
CA LEU A 73 -15.61 0.99 -17.15
C LEU A 73 -15.64 2.43 -17.68
N ASN A 74 -14.68 2.83 -18.52
CA ASN A 74 -14.69 4.14 -19.15
C ASN A 74 -15.92 4.30 -20.07
N VAL A 75 -16.48 5.50 -20.06
CA VAL A 75 -17.64 5.86 -20.88
C VAL A 75 -17.20 6.86 -21.96
N THR A 76 -17.42 6.52 -23.22
CA THR A 76 -17.21 7.49 -24.32
C THR A 76 -18.54 8.15 -24.66
N LEU A 77 -18.60 9.46 -24.51
CA LEU A 77 -19.77 10.27 -24.83
C LEU A 77 -19.92 10.47 -26.34
N ALA A 78 -21.10 10.88 -26.78
CA ALA A 78 -21.39 11.13 -28.20
C ALA A 78 -20.55 12.25 -28.82
N ASP A 79 -20.03 13.18 -28.03
CA ASP A 79 -19.12 14.26 -28.43
C ASP A 79 -17.64 13.85 -28.47
N GLY A 80 -17.35 12.61 -28.11
CA GLY A 80 -16.01 12.03 -28.13
C GLY A 80 -15.21 12.17 -26.83
N ARG A 81 -15.74 12.84 -25.81
CA ARG A 81 -15.11 12.88 -24.47
C ARG A 81 -15.11 11.49 -23.85
N ILE A 82 -14.03 11.17 -23.13
CA ILE A 82 -13.91 9.92 -22.37
C ILE A 82 -14.03 10.26 -20.90
N LEU A 83 -14.97 9.61 -20.22
CA LEU A 83 -15.20 9.77 -18.78
C LEU A 83 -14.77 8.51 -18.05
N MET A 84 -13.91 8.66 -17.06
CA MET A 84 -13.50 7.60 -16.15
C MET A 84 -14.39 7.67 -14.88
N PRO A 85 -15.10 6.58 -14.51
CA PRO A 85 -15.88 6.55 -13.28
C PRO A 85 -14.96 6.39 -12.05
N LEU A 86 -15.32 6.97 -10.93
CA LEU A 86 -14.68 6.74 -9.63
C LEU A 86 -15.16 5.39 -9.06
N HIS A 87 -14.89 4.34 -9.81
CA HIS A 87 -15.24 2.96 -9.50
C HIS A 87 -13.98 2.11 -9.44
N ILE A 88 -13.66 1.61 -8.26
CA ILE A 88 -12.46 0.83 -7.99
C ILE A 88 -12.84 -0.65 -7.89
N MET A 89 -12.30 -1.46 -8.80
CA MET A 89 -12.38 -2.91 -8.71
C MET A 89 -11.32 -3.39 -7.73
N TRP A 90 -11.75 -4.10 -6.68
CA TRP A 90 -10.90 -4.60 -5.61
C TRP A 90 -10.79 -6.12 -5.66
N ALA A 91 -9.57 -6.64 -5.88
CA ALA A 91 -9.28 -8.06 -5.73
C ALA A 91 -8.82 -8.39 -4.31
N SER A 92 -9.43 -9.39 -3.71
CA SER A 92 -9.10 -9.86 -2.37
C SER A 92 -9.01 -11.38 -2.31
N SER A 93 -8.19 -11.90 -1.38
CA SER A 93 -8.11 -13.34 -1.16
C SER A 93 -9.32 -13.87 -0.41
N GLU A 94 -9.80 -15.05 -0.79
CA GLU A 94 -10.83 -15.78 -0.08
C GLU A 94 -10.37 -16.21 1.33
N ASN A 95 -11.31 -16.40 2.24
CA ASN A 95 -11.05 -16.82 3.63
C ASN A 95 -10.17 -15.87 4.44
N ASN A 96 -10.09 -14.61 4.03
CA ASN A 96 -9.33 -13.58 4.73
C ASN A 96 -10.28 -12.71 5.59
N PRO A 97 -10.19 -12.78 6.92
CA PRO A 97 -11.08 -12.01 7.80
C PRO A 97 -10.87 -10.50 7.71
N VAL A 98 -9.67 -10.05 7.34
CA VAL A 98 -9.38 -8.62 7.11
C VAL A 98 -10.11 -8.13 5.88
N SER A 99 -10.10 -8.91 4.78
CA SER A 99 -10.88 -8.59 3.58
C SER A 99 -12.38 -8.47 3.86
N ALA A 100 -12.93 -9.36 4.70
CA ALA A 100 -14.34 -9.32 5.09
C ALA A 100 -14.67 -8.05 5.91
N LEU A 101 -13.78 -7.64 6.81
CA LEU A 101 -13.94 -6.41 7.59
C LEU A 101 -13.88 -5.18 6.67
N LEU A 102 -12.87 -5.11 5.81
CA LEU A 102 -12.68 -4.01 4.86
C LEU A 102 -13.85 -3.89 3.89
N ALA A 103 -14.43 -5.01 3.43
CA ALA A 103 -15.61 -5.00 2.57
C ALA A 103 -16.81 -4.30 3.23
N THR A 104 -16.99 -4.51 4.54
CA THR A 104 -18.05 -3.83 5.29
C THR A 104 -17.84 -2.31 5.35
N MET A 105 -16.59 -1.87 5.43
CA MET A 105 -16.23 -0.44 5.54
C MET A 105 -16.21 0.25 4.18
N LEU A 106 -15.65 -0.41 3.16
CA LEU A 106 -15.34 0.20 1.86
C LEU A 106 -16.39 -0.14 0.79
N ALA A 107 -16.61 -1.42 0.48
CA ALA A 107 -17.51 -1.83 -0.59
C ALA A 107 -18.99 -1.61 -0.24
N ASN A 108 -19.36 -1.77 1.04
CA ASN A 108 -20.71 -1.60 1.53
C ASN A 108 -20.87 -0.33 2.41
N GLY A 109 -19.84 0.48 2.51
CA GLY A 109 -19.81 1.67 3.35
C GLY A 109 -20.58 2.83 2.73
N LYS A 110 -21.42 3.47 3.54
CA LYS A 110 -22.14 4.67 3.11
C LYS A 110 -21.17 5.80 2.76
N GLN A 111 -20.04 5.88 3.43
CA GLN A 111 -19.06 6.96 3.31
C GLN A 111 -18.44 7.05 1.91
N THR A 112 -18.11 5.89 1.30
CA THR A 112 -17.61 5.85 -0.08
C THR A 112 -18.68 6.28 -1.07
N ALA A 113 -19.91 5.80 -0.90
CA ALA A 113 -21.05 6.20 -1.73
C ALA A 113 -21.39 7.70 -1.58
N ASP A 114 -21.35 8.27 -0.36
CA ASP A 114 -21.56 9.69 -0.12
C ASP A 114 -20.48 10.57 -0.77
N ALA A 115 -19.25 10.06 -0.91
CA ALA A 115 -18.19 10.74 -1.64
C ALA A 115 -18.31 10.59 -3.18
N GLY A 116 -19.29 9.83 -3.66
CA GLY A 116 -19.46 9.53 -5.09
C GLY A 116 -18.48 8.47 -5.63
N MET A 117 -18.00 7.60 -4.74
CA MET A 117 -17.05 6.51 -5.05
C MET A 117 -17.76 5.16 -4.90
N GLN A 118 -17.44 4.23 -5.78
CA GLN A 118 -17.80 2.81 -5.64
C GLN A 118 -16.53 1.98 -5.52
N ILE A 119 -16.53 1.06 -4.57
CA ILE A 119 -15.50 0.01 -4.47
C ILE A 119 -16.21 -1.34 -4.60
N GLU A 120 -15.83 -2.12 -5.60
CA GLU A 120 -16.44 -3.42 -5.89
C GLU A 120 -15.43 -4.54 -5.62
N GLN A 121 -15.76 -5.39 -4.64
CA GLN A 121 -14.89 -6.49 -4.23
C GLN A 121 -15.13 -7.74 -5.08
N THR A 122 -14.05 -8.31 -5.60
CA THR A 122 -14.01 -9.67 -6.16
C THR A 122 -13.10 -10.53 -5.28
N THR A 123 -13.64 -11.67 -4.82
CA THR A 123 -12.89 -12.62 -3.99
C THR A 123 -12.37 -13.77 -4.84
N MET A 124 -11.09 -14.11 -4.68
CA MET A 124 -10.42 -15.16 -5.45
C MET A 124 -9.39 -15.90 -4.61
N THR A 125 -8.83 -16.98 -5.13
CA THR A 125 -7.72 -17.68 -4.46
C THR A 125 -6.50 -16.75 -4.36
N PHE A 126 -5.66 -16.97 -3.35
CA PHE A 126 -4.45 -16.15 -3.19
C PHE A 126 -3.49 -16.27 -4.39
N SER A 127 -3.38 -17.45 -5.00
CA SER A 127 -2.55 -17.65 -6.19
C SER A 127 -3.06 -16.85 -7.39
N GLU A 128 -4.38 -16.78 -7.58
CA GLU A 128 -4.97 -15.98 -8.65
C GLU A 128 -4.79 -14.48 -8.39
N LEU A 129 -4.94 -14.04 -7.14
CA LEU A 129 -4.69 -12.65 -6.75
C LEU A 129 -3.26 -12.23 -7.10
N LEU A 130 -2.27 -13.10 -6.85
CA LEU A 130 -0.88 -12.82 -7.20
C LEU A 130 -0.68 -12.69 -8.72
N ASN A 131 -1.36 -13.51 -9.55
CA ASN A 131 -1.29 -13.37 -11.00
C ASN A 131 -1.77 -11.98 -11.46
N TRP A 132 -2.82 -11.46 -10.85
CA TRP A 132 -3.33 -10.11 -11.14
C TRP A 132 -2.38 -9.00 -10.69
N ILE A 133 -1.80 -9.10 -9.49
CA ILE A 133 -0.92 -8.05 -8.96
C ILE A 133 0.42 -8.00 -9.68
N TYR A 134 0.97 -9.17 -10.05
CA TYR A 134 2.22 -9.28 -10.82
C TYR A 134 2.02 -9.19 -12.33
N ARG A 135 0.76 -9.13 -12.80
CA ARG A 135 0.41 -9.11 -14.22
C ARG A 135 1.07 -10.24 -15.01
N ASP A 136 0.97 -11.44 -14.47
CA ASP A 136 1.65 -12.62 -15.00
C ASP A 136 0.97 -13.16 -16.28
N THR A 137 1.30 -12.55 -17.40
CA THR A 137 0.79 -12.99 -18.72
C THR A 137 1.30 -14.36 -19.15
N SER A 138 2.29 -14.94 -18.46
CA SER A 138 2.74 -16.31 -18.74
C SER A 138 1.70 -17.36 -18.34
N VAL A 139 0.80 -17.00 -17.40
CA VAL A 139 -0.30 -17.85 -16.94
C VAL A 139 -1.59 -17.61 -17.75
N GLY A 140 -1.78 -16.38 -18.26
CA GLY A 140 -2.94 -16.03 -19.09
C GLY A 140 -2.93 -14.55 -19.49
N ASP A 141 -3.30 -14.26 -20.74
CA ASP A 141 -3.28 -12.92 -21.31
C ASP A 141 -4.16 -11.91 -20.54
N GLN A 142 -5.21 -12.40 -19.88
CA GLN A 142 -6.11 -11.55 -19.09
C GLN A 142 -5.40 -10.81 -17.96
N TYR A 143 -4.33 -11.38 -17.38
CA TYR A 143 -3.59 -10.75 -16.29
C TYR A 143 -2.79 -9.52 -16.72
N GLY A 144 -2.56 -9.35 -18.03
CA GLY A 144 -1.93 -8.15 -18.58
C GLY A 144 -2.86 -6.92 -18.63
N VAL A 145 -4.17 -7.12 -18.46
CA VAL A 145 -5.16 -6.04 -18.52
C VAL A 145 -5.33 -5.39 -17.14
N PHE A 146 -5.44 -4.07 -17.11
CA PHE A 146 -5.71 -3.30 -15.89
C PHE A 146 -7.17 -3.44 -15.44
N THR A 147 -7.48 -4.54 -14.74
CA THR A 147 -8.83 -4.84 -14.27
C THR A 147 -9.06 -4.39 -12.83
N TYR A 148 -8.08 -4.63 -11.95
CA TYR A 148 -8.19 -4.31 -10.54
C TYR A 148 -7.28 -3.13 -10.17
N GLY A 149 -7.86 -2.13 -9.50
CA GLY A 149 -7.16 -0.95 -9.00
C GLY A 149 -6.84 -1.02 -7.51
N MET A 150 -7.29 -2.06 -6.79
CA MET A 150 -7.04 -2.22 -5.37
C MET A 150 -6.82 -3.68 -5.01
N PHE A 151 -5.86 -3.92 -4.10
CA PHE A 151 -5.54 -5.22 -3.52
C PHE A 151 -5.31 -5.04 -2.01
N ASN A 152 -5.67 -6.03 -1.19
CA ASN A 152 -5.24 -6.04 0.20
C ASN A 152 -4.29 -7.20 0.46
N LEU A 153 -3.11 -6.86 0.93
CA LEU A 153 -2.02 -7.79 1.20
C LEU A 153 -1.43 -7.53 2.59
N ALA A 154 -0.57 -8.42 3.01
CA ALA A 154 0.29 -8.24 4.17
C ALA A 154 1.72 -8.56 3.79
N THR A 155 2.68 -7.88 4.42
CA THR A 155 4.10 -8.16 4.25
C THR A 155 4.78 -8.35 5.59
N GLY A 156 5.91 -9.06 5.59
CA GLY A 156 6.79 -9.18 6.75
C GLY A 156 8.02 -8.31 6.55
N PHE A 157 8.44 -7.60 7.60
CA PHE A 157 9.65 -6.79 7.57
C PHE A 157 10.78 -7.48 8.33
N ALA A 158 11.98 -7.49 7.73
CA ALA A 158 13.23 -7.82 8.41
C ALA A 158 13.77 -6.58 9.16
N ASP A 159 14.91 -6.72 9.86
CA ASP A 159 15.59 -5.62 10.57
C ASP A 159 15.85 -4.42 9.65
N VAL A 160 16.29 -4.70 8.43
CA VAL A 160 16.39 -3.73 7.33
C VAL A 160 15.61 -4.29 6.16
N TYR A 161 14.70 -3.52 5.63
CA TYR A 161 13.91 -3.88 4.46
C TYR A 161 14.46 -3.13 3.25
N ASP A 162 14.68 -3.85 2.16
CA ASP A 162 15.18 -3.28 0.91
C ASP A 162 14.01 -2.77 0.06
N TYR A 163 13.92 -1.46 -0.10
CA TYR A 163 12.91 -0.80 -0.93
C TYR A 163 13.37 -0.52 -2.35
N ALA A 164 14.65 -0.80 -2.67
CA ALA A 164 15.20 -0.52 -3.99
C ALA A 164 14.38 -1.19 -5.10
N TYR A 165 14.19 -0.46 -6.19
CA TYR A 165 13.40 -0.84 -7.36
C TYR A 165 11.88 -0.99 -7.16
N ASN A 166 11.37 -1.08 -5.92
CA ASN A 166 9.93 -1.22 -5.66
C ASN A 166 9.13 0.01 -6.12
N PHE A 167 9.80 1.12 -6.33
CA PHE A 167 9.21 2.39 -6.80
C PHE A 167 9.91 2.91 -8.06
N ALA A 168 10.46 2.01 -8.90
CA ALA A 168 11.12 2.39 -10.15
C ALA A 168 10.23 3.31 -10.98
N SER A 169 10.74 4.51 -11.28
CA SER A 169 9.97 5.61 -11.87
C SER A 169 9.92 5.63 -13.39
N ASP A 170 10.74 4.81 -14.07
CA ASP A 170 10.68 4.62 -15.51
C ASP A 170 9.72 3.47 -15.86
N PRO A 171 8.54 3.73 -16.46
CA PRO A 171 7.58 2.68 -16.82
C PRO A 171 8.13 1.67 -17.81
N GLU A 172 9.17 2.01 -18.59
CA GLU A 172 9.81 1.13 -19.55
C GLU A 172 10.95 0.30 -18.95
N SER A 173 11.30 0.53 -17.69
CA SER A 173 12.40 -0.20 -17.02
C SER A 173 12.09 -1.70 -16.90
N GLU A 174 13.16 -2.51 -16.86
CA GLU A 174 13.04 -3.94 -16.62
C GLU A 174 12.41 -4.24 -15.25
N TYR A 175 12.65 -3.40 -14.24
CA TYR A 175 12.08 -3.58 -12.90
C TYR A 175 10.57 -3.45 -12.87
N VAL A 176 10.00 -2.48 -13.59
CA VAL A 176 8.54 -2.36 -13.73
C VAL A 176 7.99 -3.56 -14.50
N LYS A 177 8.63 -3.97 -15.61
CA LYS A 177 8.23 -5.15 -16.39
C LYS A 177 8.35 -6.47 -15.62
N MET A 178 9.22 -6.54 -14.64
CA MET A 178 9.36 -7.67 -13.71
C MET A 178 8.38 -7.62 -12.53
N GLY A 179 7.54 -6.59 -12.42
CA GLY A 179 6.53 -6.45 -11.37
C GLY A 179 7.06 -5.91 -10.04
N TYR A 180 8.22 -5.25 -9.99
CA TYR A 180 8.73 -4.65 -8.75
C TYR A 180 7.88 -3.45 -8.33
N ASN A 181 7.56 -2.51 -9.22
CA ASN A 181 6.65 -1.41 -8.93
C ASN A 181 5.19 -1.85 -9.14
N GLN A 182 4.63 -2.51 -8.13
CA GLN A 182 3.26 -3.05 -8.20
C GLN A 182 2.18 -1.97 -8.11
N ASN A 183 2.54 -0.81 -7.58
CA ASN A 183 1.61 0.30 -7.35
C ASN A 183 1.45 1.23 -8.56
N TYR A 184 2.31 1.10 -9.57
CA TYR A 184 2.33 1.93 -10.79
C TYR A 184 2.36 3.43 -10.49
N ILE A 185 3.02 3.82 -9.39
CA ILE A 185 3.32 5.22 -9.09
C ILE A 185 4.73 5.50 -9.58
N PHE A 186 4.85 6.40 -10.56
CA PHE A 186 6.09 6.73 -11.23
C PHE A 186 6.60 8.08 -10.71
N ASP A 187 7.04 8.11 -9.45
CA ASP A 187 7.59 9.30 -8.81
C ASP A 187 9.11 9.19 -8.67
N LYS A 188 9.81 10.09 -9.36
CA LYS A 188 11.27 10.05 -9.41
C LYS A 188 11.92 10.31 -8.05
N GLU A 189 11.33 11.13 -7.20
CA GLU A 189 11.89 11.40 -5.88
C GLU A 189 11.78 10.19 -4.97
N LEU A 190 10.63 9.49 -5.01
CA LEU A 190 10.45 8.26 -4.25
C LEU A 190 11.41 7.15 -4.71
N ASP A 191 11.59 7.01 -6.03
CA ASP A 191 12.55 6.08 -6.63
C ASP A 191 13.97 6.40 -6.18
N ASP A 192 14.43 7.64 -6.38
CA ASP A 192 15.77 8.07 -5.99
C ASP A 192 16.03 7.83 -4.49
N LEU A 193 15.08 8.15 -3.61
CA LEU A 193 15.22 7.94 -2.16
C LEU A 193 15.32 6.46 -1.79
N SER A 194 14.50 5.59 -2.42
CA SER A 194 14.56 4.14 -2.19
C SER A 194 15.92 3.55 -2.58
N MET A 195 16.48 4.02 -3.70
CA MET A 195 17.79 3.62 -4.19
C MET A 195 18.92 4.19 -3.33
N ASP A 196 18.82 5.43 -2.91
CA ASP A 196 19.84 6.14 -2.13
C ASP A 196 20.04 5.51 -0.74
N MET A 197 18.97 5.00 -0.11
CA MET A 197 19.09 4.21 1.13
C MET A 197 20.07 3.05 1.00
N VAL A 198 20.03 2.34 -0.13
CA VAL A 198 20.84 1.14 -0.34
C VAL A 198 22.23 1.46 -0.87
N TYR A 199 22.34 2.42 -1.81
CA TYR A 199 23.57 2.63 -2.56
C TYR A 199 24.43 3.80 -2.08
N LYS A 200 23.88 4.73 -1.29
CA LYS A 200 24.62 5.88 -0.74
C LYS A 200 24.96 5.74 0.74
N SER A 201 24.34 4.80 1.44
CA SER A 201 24.71 4.50 2.83
C SER A 201 25.85 3.49 2.85
N ALA A 202 26.95 3.82 3.46
CA ALA A 202 28.04 2.85 3.68
C ALA A 202 27.65 1.85 4.79
N PRO A 203 28.16 0.61 4.76
CA PRO A 203 27.95 -0.33 5.85
C PRO A 203 28.35 0.25 7.21
N GLY A 204 27.39 0.32 8.16
CA GLY A 204 27.59 0.92 9.48
C GLY A 204 27.40 2.44 9.54
N ASP A 205 27.01 3.10 8.45
CA ASP A 205 26.59 4.51 8.43
C ASP A 205 25.08 4.61 8.64
N ASP A 206 24.66 4.27 9.85
CA ASP A 206 23.25 4.26 10.23
C ASP A 206 22.63 5.67 10.14
N ALA A 207 23.40 6.72 10.36
CA ALA A 207 22.91 8.09 10.30
C ALA A 207 22.51 8.51 8.88
N THR A 208 23.33 8.18 7.88
CA THR A 208 23.01 8.45 6.48
C THR A 208 21.83 7.60 6.01
N PHE A 209 21.78 6.32 6.40
CA PHE A 209 20.65 5.45 6.10
C PHE A 209 19.34 6.02 6.68
N LEU A 210 19.37 6.42 7.95
CA LEU A 210 18.19 6.97 8.64
C LEU A 210 17.69 8.26 7.99
N ASP A 211 18.58 9.14 7.56
CA ASP A 211 18.19 10.38 6.84
C ASP A 211 17.44 10.08 5.53
N TYR A 212 17.92 9.12 4.74
CA TYR A 212 17.22 8.69 3.53
C TYR A 212 15.91 7.97 3.85
N PHE A 213 15.87 7.11 4.86
CA PHE A 213 14.67 6.43 5.29
C PHE A 213 13.58 7.41 5.73
N GLN A 214 13.91 8.40 6.53
CA GLN A 214 12.96 9.43 6.96
C GLN A 214 12.38 10.21 5.77
N LYS A 215 13.21 10.64 4.84
CA LYS A 215 12.77 11.34 3.62
C LYS A 215 11.91 10.44 2.74
N PHE A 216 12.30 9.18 2.57
CA PHE A 216 11.54 8.18 1.81
C PHE A 216 10.14 7.98 2.39
N ILE A 217 10.03 7.78 3.71
CA ILE A 217 8.74 7.57 4.38
C ILE A 217 7.85 8.83 4.28
N VAL A 218 8.40 10.03 4.42
CA VAL A 218 7.64 11.28 4.23
C VAL A 218 7.10 11.39 2.81
N ARG A 219 7.93 11.11 1.79
CA ARG A 219 7.49 11.14 0.39
C ARG A 219 6.45 10.07 0.11
N TRP A 220 6.69 8.84 0.57
CA TRP A 220 5.75 7.73 0.46
C TRP A 220 4.40 8.05 1.12
N ASN A 221 4.40 8.59 2.32
CA ASN A 221 3.19 8.99 3.05
C ASN A 221 2.41 10.08 2.31
N ALA A 222 3.10 11.02 1.66
CA ALA A 222 2.45 12.06 0.88
C ALA A 222 1.79 11.52 -0.41
N LEU A 223 2.37 10.50 -1.04
CA LEU A 223 1.88 9.89 -2.29
C LEU A 223 0.86 8.78 -2.04
N LEU A 224 0.92 8.13 -0.89
CA LEU A 224 0.08 6.97 -0.52
C LEU A 224 0.00 5.90 -1.62
N PRO A 225 1.13 5.34 -2.08
CA PRO A 225 1.10 4.21 -3.03
C PRO A 225 0.37 3.00 -2.46
N GLU A 226 0.34 2.89 -1.15
CA GLU A 226 -0.42 1.90 -0.39
C GLU A 226 -1.13 2.60 0.78
N ILE A 227 -2.26 2.07 1.20
CA ILE A 227 -2.96 2.54 2.40
C ILE A 227 -2.55 1.64 3.57
N PRO A 228 -1.63 2.08 4.45
CA PRO A 228 -1.20 1.28 5.58
C PRO A 228 -2.36 1.16 6.58
N LEU A 229 -2.61 -0.05 7.07
CA LEU A 229 -3.71 -0.30 8.00
C LEU A 229 -3.20 -0.47 9.42
N TYR A 230 -2.39 -1.49 9.66
CA TYR A 230 -1.85 -1.80 10.98
C TYR A 230 -0.65 -2.75 10.91
N CYS A 231 0.16 -2.72 11.96
CA CYS A 231 1.17 -3.72 12.24
C CYS A 231 0.67 -4.66 13.34
N ASN A 232 0.86 -5.96 13.17
CA ASN A 232 0.51 -6.94 14.20
C ASN A 232 1.44 -6.81 15.41
N ASP A 233 0.85 -6.89 16.60
CA ASP A 233 1.59 -7.03 17.85
C ASP A 233 1.49 -8.49 18.29
N TYR A 234 2.64 -9.14 18.48
CA TYR A 234 2.70 -10.54 18.90
C TYR A 234 3.12 -10.63 20.35
N HIS A 235 2.50 -11.58 21.07
CA HIS A 235 2.82 -11.84 22.46
C HIS A 235 3.23 -13.31 22.62
N THR A 236 4.45 -13.54 23.10
CA THR A 236 4.96 -14.87 23.39
C THR A 236 4.86 -15.12 24.89
N PHE A 237 4.23 -16.21 25.27
CA PHE A 237 4.10 -16.63 26.67
C PHE A 237 5.03 -17.82 26.93
N PHE A 238 5.90 -17.68 27.92
CA PHE A 238 6.82 -18.74 28.34
C PHE A 238 6.88 -18.83 29.87
N PRO A 239 7.25 -20.01 30.42
CA PRO A 239 7.26 -20.21 31.86
C PRO A 239 8.38 -19.41 32.53
N SER A 240 8.15 -18.98 33.76
CA SER A 240 9.07 -18.13 34.52
C SER A 240 10.44 -18.77 34.84
N TRP A 241 10.55 -20.09 34.72
CA TRP A 241 11.81 -20.83 34.88
C TRP A 241 12.70 -20.78 33.64
N LEU A 242 12.16 -20.38 32.46
CA LEU A 242 12.95 -20.13 31.26
C LEU A 242 13.56 -18.73 31.36
N LYS A 243 14.88 -18.65 31.42
CA LYS A 243 15.64 -17.40 31.54
C LYS A 243 16.36 -17.07 30.24
N ASN A 244 16.67 -15.79 30.04
CA ASN A 244 17.41 -15.27 28.89
C ASN A 244 16.76 -15.63 27.52
N TYR A 245 15.48 -15.95 27.52
CA TYR A 245 14.71 -16.18 26.31
C TYR A 245 14.05 -14.87 25.87
N ASN A 246 14.60 -14.25 24.83
CA ASN A 246 14.14 -12.98 24.29
C ASN A 246 13.78 -13.15 22.82
N GLU A 247 12.58 -13.62 22.55
CA GLU A 247 12.03 -13.73 21.20
C GLU A 247 11.34 -12.43 20.79
N SER A 248 11.47 -12.06 19.51
CA SER A 248 10.76 -10.96 18.89
C SER A 248 10.41 -11.30 17.45
N SER A 249 9.66 -10.46 16.76
CA SER A 249 9.38 -10.62 15.32
C SER A 249 10.65 -10.62 14.45
N LEU A 250 11.72 -10.01 14.93
CA LEU A 250 13.02 -9.91 14.25
C LEU A 250 14.06 -10.90 14.76
N TRP A 251 13.84 -11.44 15.97
CA TRP A 251 14.71 -12.40 16.64
C TRP A 251 13.92 -13.65 17.01
N ASP A 252 13.85 -14.58 16.06
CA ASP A 252 13.01 -15.77 16.12
C ASP A 252 13.42 -16.80 17.19
N PHE A 253 12.57 -17.82 17.40
CA PHE A 253 12.82 -18.91 18.32
C PHE A 253 14.21 -19.53 18.13
N GLN A 254 14.66 -19.74 16.90
CA GLN A 254 15.92 -20.43 16.62
C GLN A 254 17.13 -19.64 17.14
N LYS A 255 17.07 -18.33 17.13
CA LYS A 255 18.08 -17.42 17.66
C LYS A 255 17.96 -17.28 19.18
N ALA A 256 16.74 -17.07 19.68
CA ALA A 256 16.48 -16.85 21.10
C ALA A 256 16.81 -18.06 21.97
N ILE A 257 16.52 -19.29 21.52
CA ILE A 257 16.72 -20.52 22.30
C ILE A 257 18.20 -20.80 22.59
N VAL A 258 19.11 -20.33 21.75
CA VAL A 258 20.55 -20.51 21.92
C VAL A 258 21.07 -19.85 23.20
N TYR A 259 20.42 -18.78 23.62
CA TYR A 259 20.79 -17.99 24.81
C TYR A 259 19.95 -18.35 26.03
N ALA A 260 18.91 -19.14 25.84
CA ALA A 260 18.00 -19.52 26.92
C ALA A 260 18.67 -20.44 27.94
N SER A 261 18.26 -20.32 29.19
CA SER A 261 18.66 -21.20 30.28
C SER A 261 17.47 -21.60 31.16
N ILE A 262 17.58 -22.73 31.84
CA ILE A 262 16.55 -23.21 32.78
C ILE A 262 17.01 -22.84 34.18
N ASP A 263 16.17 -22.09 34.93
CA ASP A 263 16.42 -21.75 36.30
C ASP A 263 16.43 -23.02 37.18
N GLY A 264 17.53 -23.25 37.93
CA GLY A 264 17.70 -24.43 38.76
C GLY A 264 18.18 -25.70 38.06
N ALA A 265 18.53 -25.65 36.77
CA ALA A 265 19.23 -26.76 36.09
C ALA A 265 20.70 -26.81 36.60
N GLN A 266 21.12 -27.94 37.18
CA GLN A 266 22.50 -28.24 37.56
C GLN A 266 23.17 -29.04 36.46
#